data_452bac194c47475497ed344956389d77
#
_entry.id   452bac194c47475497ed344956389d77
#
_cell.length_a   1.000
_cell.length_b   1.000
_cell.length_c   1.000
_cell.angle_alpha   90.00
_cell.angle_beta   90.00
_cell.angle_gamma   90.00
#
_symmetry.space_group_name_H-M   'P 1'
#
loop_
_entity.id
_entity.type
_entity.pdbx_description
1 polymer ?
#
loop_
_entity_poly.entity_id
_entity_poly.type
_entity_poly.pdbx_seq_one_letter_code
_entity_poly.pdbx_strand_id
1 'polypeptide(L)'
;MAKKKEYINDIDWIRVFQRVPEITGLDLTLRGKAWEGRYYINTEPHPYKADKLKIKLYNGCVWLHEQGGASMSLPTWLTRYGGANDYKHAYEIIRGKDKPLIQKPEFVAKKEQVNYVSPDVLQGAKAYDLNKCPLFRWMCTLFLEDRVREVWDRYNVSTDNYGNAVFWYTDADGRICYDKRMKYLESGKRDKAYGGSRKYKTADGYTARPYFGAHLVKDCDVVKICESEKTAMLYTLATSEVMLATGGKGNLKSIDSKTKVYPDYDAVDEWMSKCEDESSLVYWWQGWDVRDEKSDVGDMIVDKIMRGESLNIL
;
A
#
# COMPACT_ATOMS: atom_id res chain seq x y z
N MET A 1 32.20 -3.73 34.47
CA MET A 1 31.73 -2.56 33.72
C MET A 1 32.83 -1.66 33.14
N ALA A 2 34.08 -1.74 33.61
CA ALA A 2 35.18 -0.86 33.13
C ALA A 2 35.71 -1.17 31.73
N LYS A 3 35.71 -2.42 31.26
CA LYS A 3 36.24 -2.80 29.94
C LYS A 3 35.42 -2.33 28.73
N LYS A 4 34.19 -1.87 28.92
CA LYS A 4 33.29 -1.39 27.83
C LYS A 4 33.66 0.02 27.39
N LYS A 5 34.33 0.82 28.20
CA LYS A 5 34.68 2.23 27.91
C LYS A 5 35.90 2.40 26.98
N GLU A 6 36.85 1.48 27.01
CA GLU A 6 38.09 1.58 26.24
C GLU A 6 37.90 1.43 24.72
N TYR A 7 36.89 0.70 24.28
CA TYR A 7 36.67 0.43 22.86
C TYR A 7 35.88 1.54 22.11
N ILE A 8 35.29 2.50 22.82
CA ILE A 8 34.35 3.49 22.27
C ILE A 8 35.02 4.83 21.93
N ASN A 9 36.10 5.19 22.63
CA ASN A 9 36.66 6.55 22.62
C ASN A 9 37.39 6.93 21.33
N ASP A 10 37.78 5.96 20.49
CA ASP A 10 38.60 6.20 19.28
C ASP A 10 37.81 6.02 17.98
N ILE A 11 36.49 5.97 18.04
CA ILE A 11 35.66 5.74 16.86
C ILE A 11 35.05 7.05 16.37
N ASP A 12 35.40 7.46 15.14
CA ASP A 12 34.72 8.51 14.42
C ASP A 12 33.35 8.01 13.91
N TRP A 13 32.31 8.20 14.70
CA TRP A 13 30.97 7.76 14.39
C TRP A 13 30.34 8.48 13.20
N ILE A 14 30.82 9.66 12.81
CA ILE A 14 30.37 10.34 11.60
C ILE A 14 30.87 9.56 10.37
N ARG A 15 32.15 9.21 10.38
CA ARG A 15 32.74 8.40 9.33
C ARG A 15 32.14 6.99 9.28
N VAL A 16 31.86 6.40 10.43
CA VAL A 16 31.14 5.12 10.53
C VAL A 16 29.75 5.22 9.91
N PHE A 17 29.02 6.29 10.20
CA PHE A 17 27.69 6.49 9.64
C PHE A 17 27.72 6.61 8.10
N GLN A 18 28.72 7.27 7.54
CA GLN A 18 28.89 7.35 6.08
C GLN A 18 29.13 5.99 5.42
N ARG A 19 29.72 5.07 6.15
CA ARG A 19 30.10 3.73 5.68
C ARG A 19 29.12 2.63 6.12
N VAL A 20 27.99 2.97 6.67
CA VAL A 20 27.02 1.98 7.19
C VAL A 20 26.63 0.93 6.13
N PRO A 21 26.37 1.25 4.86
CA PRO A 21 26.05 0.21 3.86
C PRO A 21 27.20 -0.80 3.67
N GLU A 22 28.44 -0.31 3.67
CA GLU A 22 29.64 -1.16 3.58
C GLU A 22 29.81 -2.04 4.83
N ILE A 23 29.66 -1.45 6.01
CA ILE A 23 29.83 -2.11 7.30
C ILE A 23 28.72 -3.16 7.54
N THR A 24 27.51 -2.87 7.12
CA THR A 24 26.37 -3.79 7.32
C THR A 24 26.17 -4.75 6.16
N GLY A 25 26.75 -4.49 4.99
CA GLY A 25 26.48 -5.26 3.78
C GLY A 25 25.03 -5.14 3.27
N LEU A 26 24.26 -4.20 3.82
CA LEU A 26 22.86 -4.02 3.46
C LEU A 26 22.72 -3.04 2.29
N ASP A 27 21.67 -3.26 1.49
CA ASP A 27 21.28 -2.32 0.44
C ASP A 27 20.46 -1.18 1.08
N LEU A 28 21.13 -0.04 1.28
CA LEU A 28 20.59 1.11 1.99
C LEU A 28 20.66 2.37 1.12
N THR A 29 19.61 3.18 1.21
CA THR A 29 19.53 4.49 0.56
C THR A 29 19.56 5.61 1.61
N LEU A 30 20.41 6.62 1.42
CA LEU A 30 20.43 7.78 2.29
C LEU A 30 19.23 8.70 2.00
N ARG A 31 18.36 8.89 2.99
CA ARG A 31 17.22 9.79 2.91
C ARG A 31 17.28 10.82 4.04
N GLY A 32 17.58 12.06 3.68
CA GLY A 32 17.79 13.13 4.65
C GLY A 32 18.94 12.81 5.61
N LYS A 33 18.66 12.63 6.89
CA LYS A 33 19.65 12.34 7.95
C LYS A 33 19.66 10.87 8.39
N ALA A 34 19.16 9.95 7.56
CA ALA A 34 19.11 8.53 7.90
C ALA A 34 19.37 7.64 6.68
N TRP A 35 20.03 6.51 6.90
CA TRP A 35 20.04 5.40 5.96
C TRP A 35 18.75 4.60 6.13
N GLU A 36 18.09 4.27 5.05
CA GLU A 36 16.84 3.51 5.04
C GLU A 36 16.96 2.33 4.07
N GLY A 37 16.46 1.18 4.48
CA GLY A 37 16.45 -0.03 3.68
C GLY A 37 15.59 -1.10 4.28
N ARG A 38 15.74 -2.30 3.76
CA ARG A 38 15.10 -3.51 4.29
C ARG A 38 16.17 -4.56 4.52
N TYR A 39 16.01 -5.34 5.57
CA TYR A 39 16.86 -6.49 5.79
C TYR A 39 15.99 -7.70 6.17
N TYR A 40 16.55 -8.87 5.95
CA TYR A 40 15.89 -10.14 6.26
C TYR A 40 16.51 -10.70 7.52
N ILE A 41 15.69 -10.99 8.51
CA ILE A 41 16.12 -11.74 9.70
C ILE A 41 15.92 -13.21 9.38
N ASN A 42 17.02 -13.96 9.30
CA ASN A 42 16.97 -15.40 9.09
C ASN A 42 16.81 -16.13 10.43
N THR A 43 15.72 -15.81 11.16
CA THR A 43 15.40 -16.47 12.43
C THR A 43 14.11 -17.26 12.28
N GLU A 44 14.17 -18.58 12.48
CA GLU A 44 12.98 -19.43 12.64
C GLU A 44 12.07 -18.85 13.76
N PRO A 45 10.74 -18.80 13.59
CA PRO A 45 9.90 -19.46 12.56
C PRO A 45 9.40 -18.55 11.43
N HIS A 46 9.93 -17.33 11.25
CA HIS A 46 9.46 -16.37 10.24
C HIS A 46 10.59 -15.86 9.33
N PRO A 47 11.11 -16.69 8.41
CA PRO A 47 12.27 -16.34 7.59
C PRO A 47 12.04 -15.26 6.53
N TYR A 48 10.85 -14.62 6.44
CA TYR A 48 10.47 -13.80 5.28
C TYR A 48 9.94 -12.41 5.61
N LYS A 49 10.09 -11.90 6.84
CA LYS A 49 9.72 -10.53 7.13
C LYS A 49 10.87 -9.59 6.83
N ALA A 50 10.82 -8.92 5.66
CA ALA A 50 11.70 -7.77 5.42
C ALA A 50 11.23 -6.63 6.30
N ASP A 51 11.91 -6.39 7.39
CA ASP A 51 11.63 -5.25 8.26
C ASP A 51 12.26 -3.99 7.68
N LYS A 52 11.51 -2.89 7.74
CA LYS A 52 12.06 -1.58 7.39
C LYS A 52 13.06 -1.19 8.47
N LEU A 53 14.27 -0.92 8.03
CA LEU A 53 15.37 -0.49 8.87
C LEU A 53 15.64 0.98 8.63
N LYS A 54 15.78 1.75 9.71
CA LYS A 54 16.20 3.13 9.68
C LYS A 54 17.42 3.31 10.57
N ILE A 55 18.52 3.78 9.99
CA ILE A 55 19.79 3.93 10.69
C ILE A 55 20.12 5.41 10.85
N LYS A 56 20.39 5.84 12.06
CA LYS A 56 20.66 7.22 12.41
C LYS A 56 21.91 7.36 13.27
N LEU A 57 22.59 8.49 13.13
CA LEU A 57 23.57 8.95 14.10
C LEU A 57 22.83 9.65 15.25
N TYR A 58 22.96 9.16 16.46
CA TYR A 58 22.31 9.70 17.65
C TYR A 58 23.24 9.61 18.86
N ASN A 59 23.40 10.70 19.62
CA ASN A 59 24.28 10.79 20.77
C ASN A 59 25.70 10.24 20.53
N GLY A 60 26.30 10.62 19.38
CA GLY A 60 27.66 10.20 19.05
C GLY A 60 27.81 8.70 18.77
N CYS A 61 26.75 8.00 18.39
CA CYS A 61 26.79 6.58 18.02
C CYS A 61 25.80 6.29 16.90
N VAL A 62 26.05 5.25 16.12
CA VAL A 62 25.14 4.78 15.07
C VAL A 62 24.13 3.83 15.67
N TRP A 63 22.84 4.14 15.45
CA TRP A 63 21.70 3.38 15.95
C TRP A 63 20.83 2.86 14.81
N LEU A 64 20.39 1.62 14.94
CA LEU A 64 19.49 0.96 14.03
C LEU A 64 18.10 0.87 14.68
N HIS A 65 17.09 1.34 13.96
CA HIS A 65 15.69 1.34 14.38
C HIS A 65 14.89 0.45 13.43
N GLU A 66 14.33 -0.62 13.93
CA GLU A 66 13.45 -1.52 13.21
C GLU A 66 12.00 -1.01 13.29
N GLN A 67 11.24 -1.10 12.23
CA GLN A 67 9.84 -0.72 12.27
C GLN A 67 9.04 -1.75 13.07
N GLY A 68 8.58 -1.34 14.26
CA GLY A 68 7.85 -2.20 15.19
C GLY A 68 8.74 -3.03 16.12
N GLY A 69 10.05 -2.81 16.09
CA GLY A 69 11.05 -3.49 16.89
C GLY A 69 11.85 -2.56 17.81
N ALA A 70 12.79 -3.14 18.55
CA ALA A 70 13.67 -2.42 19.45
C ALA A 70 14.78 -1.70 18.68
N SER A 71 15.16 -0.50 19.16
CA SER A 71 16.35 0.20 18.69
C SER A 71 17.60 -0.40 19.30
N MET A 72 18.65 -0.58 18.52
CA MET A 72 19.93 -1.11 18.99
C MET A 72 21.12 -0.37 18.40
N SER A 73 22.26 -0.38 19.08
CA SER A 73 23.50 0.19 18.55
C SER A 73 24.08 -0.69 17.44
N LEU A 74 24.88 -0.08 16.53
CA LEU A 74 25.52 -0.82 15.43
C LEU A 74 26.36 -2.01 15.93
N PRO A 75 27.17 -1.93 17.00
CA PRO A 75 27.90 -3.09 17.50
C PRO A 75 26.97 -4.21 17.98
N THR A 76 25.85 -3.86 18.63
CA THR A 76 24.85 -4.84 19.06
C THR A 76 24.20 -5.51 17.87
N TRP A 77 23.88 -4.76 16.83
CA TRP A 77 23.29 -5.31 15.61
C TRP A 77 24.26 -6.26 14.90
N LEU A 78 25.53 -5.85 14.76
CA LEU A 78 26.57 -6.70 14.16
C LEU A 78 26.75 -8.02 14.90
N THR A 79 26.75 -7.99 16.23
CA THR A 79 26.86 -9.21 17.05
C THR A 79 25.62 -10.10 16.93
N ARG A 80 24.44 -9.52 16.74
CA ARG A 80 23.19 -10.28 16.71
C ARG A 80 22.83 -10.77 15.31
N TYR A 81 23.08 -9.97 14.29
CA TYR A 81 22.61 -10.19 12.92
C TYR A 81 23.69 -10.01 11.84
N GLY A 82 24.74 -9.27 12.14
CA GLY A 82 25.79 -8.91 11.20
C GLY A 82 26.96 -9.89 11.14
N GLY A 83 26.85 -11.05 11.78
CA GLY A 83 27.86 -12.11 11.73
C GLY A 83 29.09 -11.86 12.59
N ALA A 84 29.10 -10.85 13.47
CA ALA A 84 30.19 -10.66 14.41
C ALA A 84 30.09 -11.69 15.56
N ASN A 85 31.19 -12.38 15.85
CA ASN A 85 31.23 -13.42 16.87
C ASN A 85 31.02 -12.87 18.30
N ASP A 86 31.49 -11.66 18.54
CA ASP A 86 31.37 -10.94 19.79
C ASP A 86 31.49 -9.41 19.58
N TYR A 87 31.43 -8.65 20.66
CA TYR A 87 31.56 -7.18 20.59
C TYR A 87 32.94 -6.72 20.13
N LYS A 88 34.01 -7.45 20.44
CA LYS A 88 35.37 -7.13 19.99
C LYS A 88 35.44 -7.23 18.47
N HIS A 89 34.96 -8.33 17.92
CA HIS A 89 34.87 -8.54 16.47
C HIS A 89 33.95 -7.50 15.79
N ALA A 90 32.80 -7.15 16.39
CA ALA A 90 31.96 -6.09 15.87
C ALA A 90 32.68 -4.74 15.77
N TYR A 91 33.52 -4.40 16.76
CA TYR A 91 34.33 -3.17 16.70
C TYR A 91 35.49 -3.25 15.69
N GLU A 92 36.05 -4.42 15.42
CA GLU A 92 37.05 -4.65 14.36
C GLU A 92 36.43 -4.42 12.98
N ILE A 93 35.19 -4.92 12.76
CA ILE A 93 34.41 -4.65 11.54
C ILE A 93 34.14 -3.15 11.38
N ILE A 94 33.68 -2.46 12.42
CA ILE A 94 33.39 -1.02 12.41
C ILE A 94 34.65 -0.20 12.06
N ARG A 95 35.81 -0.61 12.53
CA ARG A 95 37.10 0.02 12.23
C ARG A 95 37.66 -0.34 10.84
N GLY A 96 37.00 -1.27 10.13
CA GLY A 96 37.47 -1.74 8.82
C GLY A 96 38.66 -2.70 8.90
N LYS A 97 38.90 -3.31 10.06
CA LYS A 97 39.96 -4.32 10.26
C LYS A 97 39.50 -5.72 9.88
N ASP A 98 38.18 -5.91 9.77
CA ASP A 98 37.57 -7.16 9.34
C ASP A 98 36.31 -6.86 8.52
N LYS A 99 35.78 -7.86 7.80
CA LYS A 99 34.57 -7.75 6.98
C LYS A 99 33.41 -8.44 7.68
N PRO A 100 32.17 -7.91 7.56
CA PRO A 100 31.01 -8.60 8.06
C PRO A 100 30.83 -9.93 7.32
N LEU A 101 30.60 -11.01 8.04
CA LEU A 101 30.30 -12.34 7.49
C LEU A 101 28.82 -12.44 7.07
N ILE A 102 28.23 -11.36 6.56
CA ILE A 102 26.86 -11.42 6.06
C ILE A 102 26.90 -12.20 4.74
N GLN A 103 26.57 -13.47 4.82
CA GLN A 103 26.16 -14.20 3.63
C GLN A 103 24.83 -13.57 3.19
N LYS A 104 24.83 -12.90 2.02
CA LYS A 104 23.56 -12.58 1.38
C LYS A 104 22.82 -13.89 1.25
N PRO A 105 21.64 -14.07 1.88
CA PRO A 105 20.88 -15.29 1.64
C PRO A 105 20.67 -15.38 0.14
N GLU A 106 21.05 -16.49 -0.48
CA GLU A 106 20.63 -16.80 -1.85
C GLU A 106 19.11 -16.78 -1.82
N PHE A 107 18.54 -15.83 -2.52
CA PHE A 107 17.11 -15.68 -2.63
C PHE A 107 16.59 -16.82 -3.52
N VAL A 108 16.40 -17.96 -2.92
CA VAL A 108 15.59 -19.01 -3.55
C VAL A 108 14.16 -18.52 -3.43
N ALA A 109 13.66 -17.89 -4.49
CA ALA A 109 12.26 -17.56 -4.61
C ALA A 109 11.46 -18.86 -4.47
N LYS A 110 11.05 -19.21 -3.25
CA LYS A 110 9.98 -20.19 -3.08
C LYS A 110 8.82 -19.64 -3.90
N LYS A 111 8.33 -20.40 -4.86
CA LYS A 111 7.03 -20.15 -5.47
C LYS A 111 6.02 -20.21 -4.32
N GLU A 112 5.68 -19.04 -3.78
CA GLU A 112 4.70 -18.94 -2.73
C GLU A 112 3.36 -19.40 -3.30
N GLN A 113 2.76 -20.38 -2.63
CA GLN A 113 1.44 -20.84 -2.97
C GLN A 113 0.46 -19.73 -2.56
N VAL A 114 -0.10 -19.05 -3.56
CA VAL A 114 -1.11 -18.00 -3.32
C VAL A 114 -2.35 -18.65 -2.77
N ASN A 115 -2.65 -18.40 -1.51
CA ASN A 115 -3.88 -18.88 -0.89
C ASN A 115 -4.99 -17.87 -1.19
N TYR A 116 -5.90 -18.26 -2.08
CA TYR A 116 -7.10 -17.49 -2.37
C TYR A 116 -8.16 -17.68 -1.27
N VAL A 117 -9.00 -16.66 -1.11
CA VAL A 117 -10.18 -16.76 -0.23
C VAL A 117 -11.22 -17.65 -0.91
N SER A 118 -11.83 -18.58 -0.16
CA SER A 118 -12.89 -19.43 -0.72
C SER A 118 -14.07 -18.59 -1.24
N PRO A 119 -14.62 -18.92 -2.41
CA PRO A 119 -15.85 -18.28 -2.93
C PRO A 119 -17.03 -18.30 -1.94
N ASP A 120 -17.14 -19.33 -1.11
CA ASP A 120 -18.21 -19.44 -0.10
C ASP A 120 -18.16 -18.31 0.93
N VAL A 121 -16.96 -17.77 1.21
CA VAL A 121 -16.79 -16.63 2.11
C VAL A 121 -17.45 -15.39 1.52
N LEU A 122 -17.27 -15.15 0.22
CA LEU A 122 -17.92 -14.04 -0.48
C LEU A 122 -19.44 -14.24 -0.54
N GLN A 123 -19.90 -15.44 -0.86
CA GLN A 123 -21.34 -15.76 -0.89
C GLN A 123 -22.00 -15.52 0.48
N GLY A 124 -21.36 -15.98 1.55
CA GLY A 124 -21.80 -15.70 2.91
C GLY A 124 -21.79 -14.20 3.25
N ALA A 125 -20.80 -13.45 2.77
CA ALA A 125 -20.75 -12.01 2.97
C ALA A 125 -21.82 -11.25 2.18
N LYS A 126 -22.20 -11.72 0.99
CA LYS A 126 -23.28 -11.12 0.18
C LYS A 126 -24.67 -11.36 0.79
N ALA A 127 -24.82 -12.27 1.73
CA ALA A 127 -26.09 -12.51 2.43
C ALA A 127 -26.41 -11.42 3.49
N TYR A 128 -25.46 -10.56 3.85
CA TYR A 128 -25.74 -9.47 4.77
C TYR A 128 -26.58 -8.37 4.11
N ASP A 129 -27.49 -7.79 4.90
CA ASP A 129 -28.36 -6.70 4.46
C ASP A 129 -27.57 -5.43 4.14
N LEU A 130 -27.50 -5.08 2.86
CA LEU A 130 -26.79 -3.88 2.36
C LEU A 130 -27.34 -2.58 2.97
N ASN A 131 -28.62 -2.56 3.38
CA ASN A 131 -29.23 -1.38 4.00
C ASN A 131 -28.60 -1.03 5.37
N LYS A 132 -27.84 -1.92 5.97
CA LYS A 132 -27.01 -1.59 7.15
C LYS A 132 -25.79 -0.76 6.83
N CYS A 133 -25.36 -0.70 5.56
CA CYS A 133 -24.16 0.03 5.15
C CYS A 133 -24.49 1.49 4.80
N PRO A 134 -23.94 2.49 5.54
CA PRO A 134 -24.14 3.90 5.22
C PRO A 134 -23.74 4.27 3.81
N LEU A 135 -22.64 3.70 3.28
CA LEU A 135 -22.21 3.96 1.91
C LEU A 135 -23.25 3.50 0.88
N PHE A 136 -23.84 2.32 1.09
CA PHE A 136 -24.88 1.81 0.19
C PHE A 136 -26.10 2.74 0.19
N ARG A 137 -26.63 3.08 1.37
CA ARG A 137 -27.78 4.00 1.50
C ARG A 137 -27.49 5.34 0.84
N TRP A 138 -26.31 5.89 1.09
CA TRP A 138 -25.91 7.16 0.49
C TRP A 138 -25.85 7.08 -1.05
N MET A 139 -25.30 6.02 -1.63
CA MET A 139 -25.32 5.83 -3.08
C MET A 139 -26.77 5.75 -3.63
N CYS A 140 -27.68 5.14 -2.89
CA CYS A 140 -29.11 5.10 -3.24
C CYS A 140 -29.81 6.47 -3.16
N THR A 141 -29.23 7.48 -2.51
CA THR A 141 -29.74 8.87 -2.61
C THR A 141 -29.33 9.57 -3.91
N LEU A 142 -28.32 9.06 -4.59
CA LEU A 142 -27.77 9.64 -5.82
C LEU A 142 -28.22 8.90 -7.09
N PHE A 143 -28.46 7.58 -6.96
CA PHE A 143 -28.78 6.70 -8.08
C PHE A 143 -29.93 5.75 -7.67
N LEU A 144 -30.60 5.18 -8.68
CA LEU A 144 -31.64 4.17 -8.46
C LEU A 144 -31.07 2.96 -7.71
N GLU A 145 -31.77 2.49 -6.69
CA GLU A 145 -31.31 1.41 -5.82
C GLU A 145 -30.93 0.14 -6.60
N ASP A 146 -31.76 -0.28 -7.58
CA ASP A 146 -31.47 -1.47 -8.38
C ASP A 146 -30.13 -1.35 -9.12
N ARG A 147 -29.83 -0.13 -9.62
CA ARG A 147 -28.56 0.15 -10.29
C ARG A 147 -27.38 0.12 -9.30
N VAL A 148 -27.57 0.63 -8.09
CA VAL A 148 -26.57 0.54 -7.03
C VAL A 148 -26.30 -0.92 -6.66
N ARG A 149 -27.35 -1.73 -6.48
CA ARG A 149 -27.23 -3.16 -6.19
C ARG A 149 -26.48 -3.91 -7.29
N GLU A 150 -26.80 -3.65 -8.55
CA GLU A 150 -26.11 -4.24 -9.70
C GLU A 150 -24.60 -3.94 -9.67
N VAL A 151 -24.22 -2.69 -9.45
CA VAL A 151 -22.80 -2.28 -9.41
C VAL A 151 -22.09 -2.86 -8.18
N TRP A 152 -22.74 -2.89 -7.02
CA TRP A 152 -22.20 -3.54 -5.82
C TRP A 152 -21.94 -5.03 -6.03
N ASP A 153 -22.88 -5.73 -6.63
CA ASP A 153 -22.73 -7.15 -6.95
C ASP A 153 -21.62 -7.39 -7.97
N ARG A 154 -21.61 -6.60 -9.04
CA ARG A 154 -20.63 -6.66 -10.11
C ARG A 154 -19.19 -6.47 -9.61
N TYR A 155 -18.98 -5.52 -8.69
CA TYR A 155 -17.68 -5.25 -8.09
C TYR A 155 -17.32 -6.16 -6.91
N ASN A 156 -18.14 -7.15 -6.58
CA ASN A 156 -17.98 -7.97 -5.41
C ASN A 156 -17.86 -7.12 -4.13
N VAL A 157 -18.83 -6.24 -3.88
CA VAL A 157 -18.93 -5.48 -2.64
C VAL A 157 -20.03 -6.05 -1.76
N SER A 158 -19.76 -6.15 -0.48
CA SER A 158 -20.71 -6.59 0.54
C SER A 158 -20.66 -5.66 1.75
N THR A 159 -21.46 -5.96 2.75
CA THR A 159 -21.34 -5.33 4.06
C THR A 159 -20.98 -6.37 5.13
N ASP A 160 -20.59 -5.91 6.31
CA ASP A 160 -20.41 -6.77 7.47
C ASP A 160 -21.50 -6.50 8.53
N ASN A 161 -21.47 -7.24 9.63
CA ASN A 161 -22.43 -7.10 10.74
C ASN A 161 -22.46 -5.70 11.35
N TYR A 162 -21.41 -4.90 11.16
CA TYR A 162 -21.25 -3.55 11.72
C TYR A 162 -21.63 -2.46 10.72
N GLY A 163 -22.09 -2.84 9.51
CA GLY A 163 -22.42 -1.91 8.44
C GLY A 163 -21.20 -1.32 7.71
N ASN A 164 -20.02 -1.91 7.86
CA ASN A 164 -18.86 -1.48 7.08
C ASN A 164 -19.02 -1.95 5.63
N ALA A 165 -18.59 -1.14 4.66
CA ALA A 165 -18.41 -1.59 3.29
C ALA A 165 -17.22 -2.55 3.21
N VAL A 166 -17.41 -3.70 2.56
CA VAL A 166 -16.38 -4.73 2.37
C VAL A 166 -16.11 -4.86 0.87
N PHE A 167 -14.97 -4.34 0.44
CA PHE A 167 -14.49 -4.40 -0.94
C PHE A 167 -13.66 -5.67 -1.13
N TRP A 168 -14.10 -6.59 -1.99
CA TRP A 168 -13.40 -7.82 -2.28
C TRP A 168 -12.52 -7.66 -3.51
N TYR A 169 -11.23 -7.80 -3.32
CA TYR A 169 -10.25 -7.70 -4.40
C TYR A 169 -10.12 -9.05 -5.10
N THR A 170 -10.55 -9.07 -6.35
CA THR A 170 -10.62 -10.26 -7.18
C THR A 170 -9.68 -10.08 -8.37
N ASP A 171 -8.85 -11.07 -8.67
CA ASP A 171 -7.94 -11.02 -9.81
C ASP A 171 -8.67 -11.23 -11.15
N ALA A 172 -7.95 -11.11 -12.26
CA ALA A 172 -8.51 -11.25 -13.60
C ALA A 172 -9.11 -12.64 -13.88
N ASP A 173 -8.69 -13.66 -13.12
CA ASP A 173 -9.23 -15.03 -13.24
C ASP A 173 -10.46 -15.27 -12.35
N GLY A 174 -10.94 -14.24 -11.65
CA GLY A 174 -12.10 -14.33 -10.77
C GLY A 174 -11.79 -14.86 -9.37
N ARG A 175 -10.52 -15.03 -8.99
CA ARG A 175 -10.12 -15.56 -7.68
C ARG A 175 -10.03 -14.45 -6.66
N ILE A 176 -10.60 -14.65 -5.47
CA ILE A 176 -10.65 -13.64 -4.41
C ILE A 176 -9.31 -13.61 -3.67
N CYS A 177 -8.60 -12.48 -3.74
CA CYS A 177 -7.29 -12.31 -3.13
C CYS A 177 -7.39 -11.85 -1.67
N TYR A 178 -8.21 -10.85 -1.39
CA TYR A 178 -8.40 -10.30 -0.04
C TYR A 178 -9.63 -9.39 0.04
N ASP A 179 -9.99 -8.98 1.25
CA ASP A 179 -11.01 -7.98 1.52
C ASP A 179 -10.40 -6.69 2.07
N LYS A 180 -11.05 -5.55 1.82
CA LYS A 180 -10.76 -4.26 2.46
C LYS A 180 -12.05 -3.72 3.05
N ARG A 181 -12.05 -3.51 4.38
CA ARG A 181 -13.21 -3.02 5.13
C ARG A 181 -13.05 -1.57 5.45
N MET A 182 -14.06 -0.79 5.15
CA MET A 182 -14.06 0.65 5.35
C MET A 182 -15.36 1.08 5.97
N LYS A 183 -15.28 1.94 6.99
CA LYS A 183 -16.46 2.57 7.57
C LYS A 183 -16.75 3.90 6.90
N TYR A 184 -18.01 4.13 6.60
CA TYR A 184 -18.49 5.38 6.02
C TYR A 184 -19.55 6.00 6.94
N LEU A 185 -19.71 7.32 6.82
CA LEU A 185 -20.78 8.10 7.43
C LEU A 185 -21.97 8.14 6.48
N GLU A 186 -23.13 8.53 6.97
CA GLU A 186 -24.35 8.71 6.16
C GLU A 186 -24.21 9.74 5.03
N SER A 187 -23.21 10.61 5.12
CA SER A 187 -22.84 11.57 4.08
C SER A 187 -22.01 10.97 2.94
N GLY A 188 -21.73 9.66 2.94
CA GLY A 188 -20.84 9.00 1.97
C GLY A 188 -19.35 9.32 2.19
N LYS A 189 -19.00 10.09 3.22
CA LYS A 189 -17.61 10.36 3.59
C LYS A 189 -17.04 9.22 4.42
N ARG A 190 -15.75 8.90 4.21
CA ARG A 190 -15.04 7.91 5.02
C ARG A 190 -14.99 8.35 6.48
N ASP A 191 -15.33 7.44 7.40
CA ASP A 191 -15.10 7.66 8.83
C ASP A 191 -13.60 7.47 9.14
N LYS A 192 -12.87 8.58 9.27
CA LYS A 192 -11.42 8.58 9.51
C LYS A 192 -11.02 8.11 10.91
N ALA A 193 -11.96 8.06 11.86
CA ALA A 193 -11.71 7.52 13.19
C ALA A 193 -11.52 5.99 13.15
N TYR A 194 -12.06 5.35 12.11
CA TYR A 194 -11.88 3.92 11.86
C TYR A 194 -10.90 3.73 10.71
N GLY A 195 -9.74 3.19 11.00
CA GLY A 195 -8.78 2.76 9.98
C GLY A 195 -9.39 1.68 9.07
N GLY A 196 -8.86 1.53 7.84
CA GLY A 196 -9.19 0.38 7.01
C GLY A 196 -8.67 -0.91 7.65
N SER A 197 -9.46 -2.00 7.56
CA SER A 197 -9.07 -3.31 8.07
C SER A 197 -9.20 -4.38 6.97
N ARG A 198 -8.57 -5.53 7.20
CA ARG A 198 -8.64 -6.72 6.34
C ARG A 198 -8.79 -7.94 7.22
N LYS A 199 -9.79 -8.76 6.95
CA LYS A 199 -9.98 -10.04 7.64
C LYS A 199 -9.31 -11.17 6.87
N TYR A 200 -9.44 -11.15 5.55
CA TYR A 200 -8.88 -12.17 4.68
C TYR A 200 -7.71 -11.59 3.91
N LYS A 201 -6.64 -12.36 3.81
CA LYS A 201 -5.41 -11.97 3.11
C LYS A 201 -4.90 -13.20 2.37
N THR A 202 -4.26 -12.97 1.24
CA THR A 202 -3.37 -13.99 0.67
C THR A 202 -2.24 -14.26 1.66
N ALA A 203 -1.81 -15.51 1.82
CA ALA A 203 -0.90 -15.96 2.89
C ALA A 203 0.35 -15.19 2.83
N ASP A 204 0.90 -14.42 2.32
CA ASP A 204 2.15 -13.64 2.49
C ASP A 204 2.16 -12.22 1.93
N GLY A 205 1.01 -11.68 1.58
CA GLY A 205 0.89 -10.25 1.25
C GLY A 205 1.62 -9.83 -0.04
N TYR A 206 2.21 -10.74 -0.79
CA TYR A 206 3.14 -10.42 -1.86
C TYR A 206 2.64 -10.68 -3.27
N THR A 207 1.78 -11.65 -3.51
CA THR A 207 1.68 -12.20 -4.85
C THR A 207 0.57 -11.63 -5.71
N ALA A 208 -0.53 -11.21 -5.19
CA ALA A 208 -1.57 -10.63 -6.02
C ALA A 208 -2.23 -9.47 -5.30
N ARG A 209 -1.78 -8.27 -5.58
CA ARG A 209 -2.57 -7.08 -5.31
C ARG A 209 -3.20 -6.63 -6.63
N PRO A 210 -4.29 -7.29 -7.07
CA PRO A 210 -5.03 -6.80 -8.20
C PRO A 210 -5.59 -5.43 -7.88
N TYR A 211 -5.86 -4.63 -8.89
CA TYR A 211 -6.70 -3.46 -8.68
C TYR A 211 -8.12 -3.92 -8.33
N PHE A 212 -8.82 -3.13 -7.53
CA PHE A 212 -10.23 -3.38 -7.27
C PHE A 212 -11.01 -3.32 -8.60
N GLY A 213 -11.84 -4.34 -8.85
CA GLY A 213 -12.54 -4.49 -10.12
C GLY A 213 -11.75 -5.18 -11.24
N ALA A 214 -10.54 -5.68 -11.00
CA ALA A 214 -9.69 -6.28 -12.04
C ALA A 214 -10.36 -7.42 -12.83
N HIS A 215 -11.25 -8.18 -12.21
CA HIS A 215 -12.04 -9.24 -12.86
C HIS A 215 -13.05 -8.72 -13.91
N LEU A 216 -13.30 -7.42 -13.95
CA LEU A 216 -14.28 -6.81 -14.86
C LEU A 216 -13.69 -6.33 -16.18
N VAL A 217 -12.36 -6.33 -16.34
CA VAL A 217 -11.66 -5.71 -17.48
C VAL A 217 -10.79 -6.69 -18.26
N LYS A 218 -11.05 -7.99 -18.15
CA LYS A 218 -10.18 -9.04 -18.72
C LYS A 218 -9.91 -8.83 -20.22
N ASP A 219 -10.90 -8.31 -20.97
CA ASP A 219 -10.82 -8.16 -22.42
C ASP A 219 -11.13 -6.71 -22.86
N CYS A 220 -10.86 -5.73 -21.99
CA CYS A 220 -11.11 -4.31 -22.34
C CYS A 220 -9.94 -3.73 -23.11
N ASP A 221 -10.26 -2.96 -24.19
CA ASP A 221 -9.27 -2.24 -25.00
C ASP A 221 -8.66 -1.06 -24.24
N VAL A 222 -9.45 -0.40 -23.38
CA VAL A 222 -9.02 0.73 -22.54
C VAL A 222 -9.40 0.46 -21.10
N VAL A 223 -8.42 0.53 -20.21
CA VAL A 223 -8.60 0.39 -18.77
C VAL A 223 -8.60 1.77 -18.12
N LYS A 224 -9.59 2.04 -17.26
CA LYS A 224 -9.70 3.29 -16.49
C LYS A 224 -9.37 3.00 -15.03
N ILE A 225 -8.56 3.85 -14.40
CA ILE A 225 -8.06 3.65 -13.04
C ILE A 225 -8.18 4.93 -12.21
N CYS A 226 -8.71 4.83 -10.99
CA CYS A 226 -8.69 5.87 -9.96
C CYS A 226 -8.05 5.37 -8.65
N GLU A 227 -8.03 6.21 -7.61
CA GLU A 227 -7.44 5.83 -6.34
C GLU A 227 -8.40 4.97 -5.49
N SER A 228 -9.65 5.42 -5.29
CA SER A 228 -10.55 4.84 -4.31
C SER A 228 -11.61 3.92 -4.89
N GLU A 229 -11.98 2.86 -4.15
CA GLU A 229 -13.01 1.91 -4.52
C GLU A 229 -14.39 2.59 -4.67
N LYS A 230 -14.69 3.53 -3.78
CA LYS A 230 -15.93 4.33 -3.85
C LYS A 230 -16.02 5.10 -5.17
N THR A 231 -14.93 5.75 -5.56
CA THR A 231 -14.84 6.54 -6.79
C THR A 231 -15.00 5.69 -8.03
N ALA A 232 -14.38 4.50 -8.08
CA ALA A 232 -14.57 3.56 -9.19
C ALA A 232 -16.04 3.15 -9.36
N MET A 233 -16.73 2.87 -8.25
CA MET A 233 -18.16 2.51 -8.28
C MET A 233 -19.03 3.70 -8.70
N LEU A 234 -18.77 4.92 -8.19
CA LEU A 234 -19.50 6.13 -8.59
C LEU A 234 -19.34 6.41 -10.08
N TYR A 235 -18.12 6.28 -10.61
CA TYR A 235 -17.86 6.43 -12.04
C TYR A 235 -18.68 5.42 -12.86
N THR A 236 -18.68 4.15 -12.46
CA THR A 236 -19.45 3.10 -13.15
C THR A 236 -20.95 3.32 -13.05
N LEU A 237 -21.45 3.82 -11.91
CA LEU A 237 -22.86 4.19 -11.75
C LEU A 237 -23.24 5.32 -12.70
N ALA A 238 -22.36 6.31 -12.88
CA ALA A 238 -22.60 7.51 -13.68
C ALA A 238 -22.48 7.25 -15.19
N THR A 239 -21.55 6.40 -15.63
CA THR A 239 -21.19 6.24 -17.04
C THR A 239 -21.55 4.88 -17.64
N SER A 240 -21.84 3.89 -16.81
CA SER A 240 -21.95 2.45 -17.16
C SER A 240 -20.62 1.79 -17.58
N GLU A 241 -19.53 2.52 -17.64
CA GLU A 241 -18.20 2.01 -17.96
C GLU A 241 -17.47 1.56 -16.68
N VAL A 242 -16.66 0.52 -16.79
CA VAL A 242 -15.87 0.00 -15.66
C VAL A 242 -14.67 0.89 -15.38
N MET A 243 -14.47 1.20 -14.11
CA MET A 243 -13.26 1.85 -13.61
C MET A 243 -12.64 1.00 -12.51
N LEU A 244 -11.34 0.83 -12.53
CA LEU A 244 -10.60 0.13 -11.48
C LEU A 244 -10.19 1.09 -10.38
N ALA A 245 -9.89 0.54 -9.18
CA ALA A 245 -9.25 1.34 -8.14
C ALA A 245 -7.94 0.71 -7.65
N THR A 246 -6.94 1.57 -7.42
CA THR A 246 -5.66 1.13 -6.85
C THR A 246 -5.76 0.80 -5.36
N GLY A 247 -6.79 1.33 -4.67
CA GLY A 247 -6.98 1.19 -3.24
C GLY A 247 -6.02 2.02 -2.39
N GLY A 248 -5.31 2.97 -2.99
CA GLY A 248 -4.43 3.93 -2.35
C GLY A 248 -3.40 4.53 -3.32
N LYS A 249 -3.07 5.80 -3.13
CA LYS A 249 -2.22 6.65 -3.99
C LYS A 249 -0.92 5.95 -4.45
N GLY A 250 -0.20 5.35 -3.52
CA GLY A 250 1.10 4.70 -3.80
C GLY A 250 1.01 3.32 -4.49
N ASN A 251 -0.20 2.80 -4.76
CA ASN A 251 -0.38 1.46 -5.33
C ASN A 251 -0.45 1.45 -6.86
N LEU A 252 -0.46 2.61 -7.53
CA LEU A 252 -0.43 2.67 -8.98
C LEU A 252 0.90 2.09 -9.49
N LYS A 253 0.80 1.15 -10.42
CA LYS A 253 1.94 0.56 -11.15
C LYS A 253 2.26 1.42 -12.37
N SER A 254 3.34 1.10 -13.08
CA SER A 254 3.61 1.65 -14.42
C SER A 254 2.43 1.47 -15.35
N ILE A 255 2.09 2.51 -16.11
CA ILE A 255 0.89 2.62 -16.94
C ILE A 255 1.29 2.67 -18.39
N ASP A 256 0.71 1.79 -19.19
CA ASP A 256 0.83 1.76 -20.64
C ASP A 256 -0.14 2.77 -21.31
N SER A 257 0.02 2.96 -22.62
CA SER A 257 -0.80 3.89 -23.41
C SER A 257 -2.27 3.50 -23.52
N LYS A 258 -2.64 2.25 -23.20
CA LYS A 258 -4.04 1.77 -23.22
C LYS A 258 -4.79 2.08 -21.93
N THR A 259 -4.09 2.56 -20.92
CA THR A 259 -4.67 2.83 -19.61
C THR A 259 -4.91 4.33 -19.44
N LYS A 260 -6.09 4.70 -18.98
CA LYS A 260 -6.46 6.07 -18.59
C LYS A 260 -6.52 6.18 -17.09
N VAL A 261 -5.77 7.10 -16.51
CA VAL A 261 -5.71 7.32 -15.06
C VAL A 261 -6.41 8.62 -14.67
N TYR A 262 -7.19 8.52 -13.59
CA TYR A 262 -7.97 9.62 -13.00
C TYR A 262 -7.42 9.88 -11.59
N PRO A 263 -6.32 10.62 -11.43
CA PRO A 263 -5.70 10.85 -10.13
C PRO A 263 -6.61 11.71 -9.24
N ASP A 264 -6.45 11.55 -7.92
CA ASP A 264 -6.88 12.59 -7.00
C ASP A 264 -6.09 13.87 -7.32
N TYR A 265 -6.66 15.05 -7.10
CA TYR A 265 -6.04 16.31 -7.54
C TYR A 265 -4.64 16.51 -6.93
N ASP A 266 -4.41 16.06 -5.69
CA ASP A 266 -3.10 16.09 -5.03
C ASP A 266 -2.14 14.97 -5.47
N ALA A 267 -2.56 14.06 -6.37
CA ALA A 267 -1.79 12.92 -6.85
C ALA A 267 -1.29 13.05 -8.29
N VAL A 268 -1.62 14.15 -8.97
CA VAL A 268 -1.38 14.36 -10.41
C VAL A 268 0.10 14.15 -10.77
N ASP A 269 1.01 14.86 -10.11
CA ASP A 269 2.44 14.80 -10.42
C ASP A 269 3.02 13.39 -10.17
N GLU A 270 2.60 12.75 -9.07
CA GLU A 270 3.05 11.40 -8.74
C GLU A 270 2.57 10.39 -9.79
N TRP A 271 1.31 10.49 -10.22
CA TRP A 271 0.75 9.55 -11.17
C TRP A 271 1.25 9.81 -12.60
N MET A 272 1.44 11.07 -12.98
CA MET A 272 2.07 11.45 -14.26
C MET A 272 3.46 10.81 -14.40
N SER A 273 4.26 10.80 -13.33
CA SER A 273 5.59 10.18 -13.35
C SER A 273 5.60 8.66 -13.59
N LYS A 274 4.45 8.01 -13.51
CA LYS A 274 4.26 6.57 -13.75
C LYS A 274 3.62 6.26 -15.09
N CYS A 275 3.16 7.26 -15.84
CA CYS A 275 2.62 7.12 -17.18
C CYS A 275 3.75 7.14 -18.21
N GLU A 276 3.70 6.25 -19.19
CA GLU A 276 4.61 6.27 -20.34
C GLU A 276 4.31 7.47 -21.27
N ASP A 277 3.04 7.89 -21.31
CA ASP A 277 2.55 8.99 -22.14
C ASP A 277 1.59 9.85 -21.31
N GLU A 278 1.74 11.18 -21.43
CA GLU A 278 0.85 12.16 -20.80
C GLU A 278 -0.61 11.97 -21.21
N SER A 279 -0.87 11.47 -22.41
CA SER A 279 -2.23 11.15 -22.88
C SER A 279 -2.96 10.10 -22.05
N SER A 280 -2.23 9.35 -21.22
CA SER A 280 -2.82 8.42 -20.25
C SER A 280 -3.45 9.11 -19.04
N LEU A 281 -3.07 10.36 -18.75
CA LEU A 281 -3.62 11.14 -17.66
C LEU A 281 -4.88 11.85 -18.08
N VAL A 282 -5.96 11.70 -17.33
CA VAL A 282 -7.23 12.40 -17.57
C VAL A 282 -7.36 13.58 -16.61
N TYR A 283 -7.42 14.76 -17.18
CA TYR A 283 -7.62 16.01 -16.45
C TYR A 283 -9.12 16.25 -16.20
N TRP A 284 -9.73 15.37 -15.40
CA TRP A 284 -11.17 15.31 -15.12
C TRP A 284 -11.75 16.58 -14.49
N TRP A 285 -10.90 17.42 -13.89
CA TRP A 285 -11.29 18.68 -13.24
C TRP A 285 -11.42 19.87 -14.21
N GLN A 286 -11.10 19.69 -15.50
CA GLN A 286 -11.25 20.78 -16.46
C GLN A 286 -12.72 21.24 -16.53
N GLY A 287 -12.94 22.54 -16.28
CA GLY A 287 -14.27 23.12 -16.24
C GLY A 287 -15.07 22.87 -14.94
N TRP A 288 -14.46 22.24 -13.94
CA TRP A 288 -15.03 22.06 -12.62
C TRP A 288 -14.23 22.86 -11.57
N ASP A 289 -14.94 23.52 -10.63
CA ASP A 289 -14.32 24.30 -9.55
C ASP A 289 -13.81 23.35 -8.44
N VAL A 290 -12.52 23.04 -8.46
CA VAL A 290 -11.86 22.18 -7.47
C VAL A 290 -11.78 22.93 -6.15
N ARG A 291 -12.53 22.48 -5.14
CA ARG A 291 -12.64 23.15 -3.83
C ARG A 291 -11.67 22.60 -2.77
N ASP A 292 -11.13 21.41 -2.99
CA ASP A 292 -10.25 20.71 -2.05
C ASP A 292 -9.11 20.04 -2.85
N GLU A 293 -7.88 20.18 -2.37
CA GLU A 293 -6.71 19.50 -2.95
C GLU A 293 -6.84 17.96 -2.98
N LYS A 294 -7.76 17.40 -2.17
CA LYS A 294 -8.04 15.95 -2.13
C LYS A 294 -9.28 15.56 -2.91
N SER A 295 -9.78 16.46 -3.75
CA SER A 295 -10.92 16.15 -4.63
C SER A 295 -10.55 15.05 -5.62
N ASP A 296 -11.49 14.19 -5.92
CA ASP A 296 -11.39 13.14 -6.91
C ASP A 296 -12.54 13.24 -7.94
N VAL A 297 -12.49 12.44 -9.01
CA VAL A 297 -13.54 12.42 -10.04
C VAL A 297 -14.90 12.00 -9.46
N GLY A 298 -14.95 11.24 -8.40
CA GLY A 298 -16.17 10.90 -7.70
C GLY A 298 -16.83 12.09 -7.02
N ASP A 299 -16.03 13.01 -6.47
CA ASP A 299 -16.54 14.26 -5.89
C ASP A 299 -17.16 15.16 -6.97
N MET A 300 -16.55 15.26 -8.15
CA MET A 300 -17.12 15.95 -9.29
C MET A 300 -18.43 15.33 -9.75
N ILE A 301 -18.51 14.00 -9.85
CA ILE A 301 -19.75 13.28 -10.21
C ILE A 301 -20.88 13.63 -9.25
N VAL A 302 -20.60 13.54 -7.94
CA VAL A 302 -21.59 13.85 -6.89
C VAL A 302 -22.05 15.30 -6.97
N ASP A 303 -21.13 16.25 -7.14
CA ASP A 303 -21.45 17.68 -7.25
C ASP A 303 -22.36 17.96 -8.46
N LYS A 304 -22.05 17.37 -9.63
CA LYS A 304 -22.89 17.50 -10.84
C LYS A 304 -24.29 16.90 -10.64
N ILE A 305 -24.40 15.72 -10.05
CA ILE A 305 -25.71 15.10 -9.74
C ILE A 305 -26.51 16.00 -8.81
N MET A 306 -25.90 16.52 -7.76
CA MET A 306 -26.58 17.39 -6.79
C MET A 306 -27.06 18.71 -7.40
N ARG A 307 -26.41 19.20 -8.47
CA ARG A 307 -26.85 20.37 -9.23
C ARG A 307 -27.81 20.06 -10.36
N GLY A 308 -28.13 18.79 -10.62
CA GLY A 308 -28.94 18.37 -11.77
C GLY A 308 -28.27 18.60 -13.12
N GLU A 309 -26.94 18.64 -13.14
CA GLU A 309 -26.14 18.82 -14.36
C GLU A 309 -25.94 17.49 -15.11
N SER A 310 -25.79 17.54 -16.43
CA SER A 310 -25.49 16.36 -17.22
C SER A 310 -24.08 15.82 -16.90
N LEU A 311 -23.95 14.50 -16.82
CA LEU A 311 -22.67 13.80 -16.55
C LEU A 311 -21.90 13.58 -17.85
N ASN A 312 -21.47 14.64 -18.51
CA ASN A 312 -20.48 14.52 -19.60
C ASN A 312 -19.10 14.36 -18.96
N ILE A 313 -18.73 13.12 -18.65
CA ILE A 313 -17.42 12.75 -18.12
C ILE A 313 -16.60 12.31 -19.34
N LEU A 314 -15.56 13.06 -19.67
CA LEU A 314 -14.65 12.82 -20.81
C LEU A 314 -13.91 11.49 -20.71
#